data_b6ea04f927f98111d624f5130b0ed1e2
#
_entry.id   b6ea04f927f98111d624f5130b0ed1e2
#
_cell.length_a   1.000
_cell.length_b   1.000
_cell.length_c   1.000
_cell.angle_alpha   90.00
_cell.angle_beta   90.00
_cell.angle_gamma   90.00
#
_symmetry.space_group_name_H-M   'P 1'
#
loop_
_entity.id
_entity.type
_entity.pdbx_description
1 polymer ?
#
loop_
_entity_poly.entity_id
_entity_poly.type
_entity_poly.pdbx_seq_one_letter_code
_entity_poly.pdbx_strand_id
1 'polypeptide(L)' 'MKQTKKLTRGQREYLQKYHNVDCRNVRLVQDTYEYIKIQNEKGEIIKYDK' A
#
# COMPACT_ATOMS: atom_id res chain seq x y z
N MET A 1 -15.96 6.00 -8.12
CA MET A 1 -15.03 6.63 -7.15
C MET A 1 -14.22 5.54 -6.46
N LYS A 2 -12.92 5.67 -6.48
CA LYS A 2 -12.08 4.67 -5.83
C LYS A 2 -12.09 4.89 -4.32
N GLN A 3 -12.37 3.83 -3.60
CA GLN A 3 -12.31 3.87 -2.15
C GLN A 3 -10.98 3.26 -1.69
N THR A 4 -10.24 4.01 -0.90
CA THR A 4 -9.03 3.50 -0.29
C THR A 4 -9.34 3.07 1.13
N LYS A 5 -8.57 2.10 1.63
CA LYS A 5 -8.74 1.57 2.98
C LYS A 5 -7.45 1.79 3.77
N LYS A 6 -7.56 1.74 5.09
CA LYS A 6 -6.37 1.75 5.93
C LYS A 6 -5.63 0.43 5.76
N LEU A 7 -4.31 0.52 5.73
CA LEU A 7 -3.49 -0.68 5.70
C LEU A 7 -3.63 -1.45 7.01
N THR A 8 -3.68 -2.78 6.90
CA THR A 8 -3.61 -3.62 8.09
C THR A 8 -2.18 -3.64 8.62
N ARG A 9 -2.01 -4.11 9.86
CA ARG A 9 -0.70 -4.22 10.46
C ARG A 9 0.23 -5.10 9.60
N GLY A 10 -0.28 -6.22 9.12
CA GLY A 10 0.51 -7.12 8.28
C GLY A 10 0.93 -6.49 6.97
N GLN A 11 0.04 -5.73 6.35
CA GLN A 11 0.35 -5.04 5.11
C GLN A 11 1.42 -3.96 5.32
N ARG A 12 1.30 -3.22 6.41
CA ARG A 12 2.29 -2.20 6.75
C ARG A 12 3.66 -2.81 6.98
N GLU A 13 3.72 -3.90 7.74
CA GLU A 13 4.97 -4.60 7.99
C GLU A 13 5.57 -5.13 6.70
N TYR A 14 4.75 -5.71 5.83
CA TYR A 14 5.22 -6.22 4.56
C TYR A 14 5.87 -5.12 3.72
N LEU A 15 5.20 -3.99 3.58
CA LEU A 15 5.71 -2.89 2.78
C LEU A 15 6.98 -2.28 3.36
N GLN A 16 7.05 -2.15 4.69
CA GLN A 16 8.25 -1.64 5.32
C GLN A 16 9.43 -2.59 5.19
N LYS A 17 9.17 -3.88 5.36
CA LYS A 17 10.24 -4.88 5.35
C LYS A 17 10.76 -5.16 3.94
N TYR A 18 9.87 -5.32 2.99
CA TYR A 18 10.25 -5.77 1.65
C TYR A 18 10.42 -4.64 0.65
N HIS A 19 9.77 -3.53 0.85
CA HIS A 19 9.80 -2.41 -0.08
C HIS A 19 10.27 -1.10 0.55
N ASN A 20 10.58 -1.13 1.83
CA ASN A 20 11.08 0.03 2.56
C ASN A 20 10.15 1.25 2.42
N VAL A 21 8.86 1.02 2.50
CA VAL A 21 7.84 2.05 2.31
C VAL A 21 7.44 2.62 3.67
N ASP A 22 7.38 3.95 3.75
CA ASP A 22 6.83 4.62 4.92
C ASP A 22 5.32 4.64 4.81
N CYS A 23 4.66 3.91 5.69
CA CYS A 23 3.21 3.71 5.63
C CYS A 23 2.41 4.71 6.46
N ARG A 24 3.00 5.80 6.92
CA ARG A 24 2.30 6.74 7.79
C ARG A 24 1.13 7.42 7.09
N ASN A 25 1.31 7.83 5.85
CA ASN A 25 0.29 8.56 5.09
C ASN A 25 -0.10 7.81 3.82
N VAL A 26 -0.04 6.49 3.89
CA VAL A 26 -0.31 5.62 2.75
C VAL A 26 -1.64 4.90 2.98
N ARG A 27 -2.41 4.76 1.92
CA ARG A 27 -3.68 4.04 1.98
C ARG A 27 -3.66 2.88 0.99
N LEU A 28 -4.42 1.85 1.33
CA LEU A 28 -4.50 0.67 0.48
C LEU A 28 -5.50 0.91 -0.65
N VAL A 29 -5.06 0.69 -1.89
CA VAL A 29 -5.92 0.76 -3.06
C VAL A 29 -6.40 -0.63 -3.43
N GLN A 30 -5.46 -1.57 -3.54
CA GLN A 30 -5.79 -2.93 -3.91
C GLN A 30 -4.70 -3.87 -3.41
N ASP A 31 -5.11 -5.01 -2.86
CA ASP A 31 -4.17 -6.04 -2.41
C ASP A 31 -4.59 -7.35 -3.06
N THR A 32 -3.78 -7.84 -3.98
CA THR A 32 -4.04 -9.08 -4.67
C THR A 32 -2.94 -10.09 -4.38
N TYR A 33 -3.13 -11.28 -4.89
CA TYR A 33 -2.16 -12.35 -4.78
C TYR A 33 -0.82 -11.98 -5.44
N GLU A 34 -0.86 -11.23 -6.53
CA GLU A 34 0.31 -10.94 -7.35
C GLU A 34 0.96 -9.61 -7.02
N TYR A 35 0.21 -8.66 -6.49
CA TYR A 35 0.74 -7.32 -6.23
C TYR A 35 -0.08 -6.62 -5.16
N ILE A 36 0.47 -5.51 -4.68
CA ILE A 36 -0.25 -4.62 -3.78
C ILE A 36 -0.14 -3.20 -4.32
N LYS A 37 -1.26 -2.50 -4.40
CA LYS A 37 -1.31 -1.10 -4.82
C LYS A 37 -1.63 -0.23 -3.64
N ILE A 38 -0.90 0.85 -3.51
CA ILE A 38 -1.12 1.83 -2.45
C ILE A 38 -1.21 3.22 -3.06
N GLN A 39 -1.78 4.14 -2.28
CA GLN A 39 -1.83 5.54 -2.64
C GLN A 39 -1.07 6.33 -1.58
N ASN A 40 -0.11 7.15 -2.02
CA ASN A 40 0.67 7.96 -1.09
C ASN A 40 -0.05 9.27 -0.76
N GLU A 41 0.56 10.08 0.09
CA GLU A 41 -0.05 11.34 0.52
C GLU A 41 -0.22 12.34 -0.62
N LYS A 42 0.52 12.18 -1.69
CA LYS A 42 0.41 13.04 -2.87
C LYS A 42 -0.70 12.60 -3.82
N GLY A 43 -1.36 11.47 -3.52
CA GLY A 43 -2.40 10.92 -4.37
C GLY A 43 -1.89 10.01 -5.47
N GLU A 44 -0.61 9.74 -5.51
CA GLU A 44 -0.04 8.85 -6.50
C GLU A 44 -0.27 7.39 -6.14
N ILE A 45 -0.61 6.58 -7.13
CA ILE A 45 -0.83 5.15 -6.93
C ILE A 45 0.43 4.41 -7.34
N ILE A 46 0.94 3.60 -6.43
CA ILE A 46 2.17 2.85 -6.64
C ILE A 46 1.87 1.38 -6.49
N LYS A 47 2.34 0.60 -7.45
CA LYS A 47 2.15 -0.84 -7.48
C LYS A 47 3.45 -1.54 -7.08
N TYR A 48 3.36 -2.46 -6.16
CA TYR A 48 4.49 -3.29 -5.74
C TYR A 48 4.19 -4.75 -6.05
N ASP A 49 5.00 -5.39 -6.84
CA ASP A 49 4.86 -6.80 -7.15
C ASP A 49 5.28 -7.66 -5.96
N LYS A 50 4.51 -8.70 -5.69
CA LYS A 50 4.83 -9.66 -4.61
C LYS A 50 5.78 -10.75 -5.07
#